data_703077386f030d41987525a6cdd31921
#
_entry.id   703077386f030d41987525a6cdd31921
#
_cell.length_a   1.000
_cell.length_b   1.000
_cell.length_c   1.000
_cell.angle_alpha   90.00
_cell.angle_beta   90.00
_cell.angle_gamma   90.00
#
_symmetry.space_group_name_H-M   'P 1'
#
loop_
_entity.id
_entity.type
_entity.pdbx_description
1 polymer ?
#
loop_
_entity_poly.entity_id
_entity_poly.type
_entity_poly.pdbx_seq_one_letter_code
_entity_poly.pdbx_strand_id
1 'polypeptide(L)'
;MATEEDVRRVCLSLPRVTERLSWGQPAWFAKTLMARMWEDGVLTVKTTERDVLAGSEPETYFWTPHHDRSPSLVLVRLDRVADDELRELLEESHRLASRR
;
A
#
# COMPACT_ATOMS: atom_id res chain seq x y z
N MET A 1 -5.49 6.95 -12.28
CA MET A 1 -5.51 7.83 -11.10
C MET A 1 -6.40 7.20 -10.03
N ALA A 2 -5.87 7.07 -8.84
CA ALA A 2 -6.57 6.42 -7.74
C ALA A 2 -6.73 7.37 -6.55
N THR A 3 -7.72 7.09 -5.70
CA THR A 3 -8.01 7.91 -4.52
C THR A 3 -7.99 7.05 -3.27
N GLU A 4 -8.02 7.70 -2.11
CA GLU A 4 -8.14 6.99 -0.84
C GLU A 4 -9.42 6.13 -0.79
N GLU A 5 -10.52 6.61 -1.39
CA GLU A 5 -11.76 5.84 -1.46
C GLU A 5 -11.59 4.58 -2.30
N ASP A 6 -10.80 4.64 -3.38
CA ASP A 6 -10.49 3.45 -4.17
C ASP A 6 -9.71 2.45 -3.34
N VAL A 7 -8.75 2.91 -2.55
CA VAL A 7 -7.99 2.05 -1.64
C VAL A 7 -8.93 1.37 -0.64
N ARG A 8 -9.80 2.15 -0.02
CA ARG A 8 -10.76 1.63 0.97
C ARG A 8 -11.65 0.57 0.36
N ARG A 9 -12.20 0.84 -0.82
CA ARG A 9 -13.10 -0.08 -1.50
C ARG A 9 -12.41 -1.41 -1.78
N VAL A 10 -11.20 -1.37 -2.30
CA VAL A 10 -10.46 -2.59 -2.61
C VAL A 10 -10.08 -3.34 -1.33
N CYS A 11 -9.51 -2.64 -0.36
CA CYS A 11 -9.08 -3.27 0.89
C CYS A 11 -10.25 -3.96 1.61
N LEU A 12 -11.38 -3.27 1.73
CA LEU A 12 -12.54 -3.82 2.45
C LEU A 12 -13.25 -4.92 1.66
N SER A 13 -12.95 -5.07 0.36
CA SER A 13 -13.47 -6.20 -0.43
C SER A 13 -12.67 -7.48 -0.19
N LEU A 14 -11.49 -7.38 0.40
CA LEU A 14 -10.63 -8.54 0.66
C LEU A 14 -10.99 -9.18 2.00
N PRO A 15 -10.81 -10.52 2.13
CA PRO A 15 -11.28 -11.21 3.33
C PRO A 15 -10.52 -10.79 4.58
N ARG A 16 -11.29 -10.61 5.67
CA ARG A 16 -10.78 -10.37 7.02
C ARG A 16 -10.00 -9.06 7.15
N VAL A 17 -10.30 -8.07 6.31
CA VAL A 17 -9.65 -6.77 6.42
C VAL A 17 -10.49 -5.85 7.31
N THR A 18 -9.82 -5.16 8.21
CA THR A 18 -10.43 -4.12 9.04
C THR A 18 -9.73 -2.79 8.79
N GLU A 19 -10.47 -1.71 8.94
CA GLU A 19 -9.93 -0.36 8.83
C GLU A 19 -9.93 0.30 10.20
N ARG A 20 -8.83 0.98 10.53
CA ARG A 20 -8.72 1.80 11.74
C ARG A 20 -7.64 2.84 11.55
N LEU A 21 -7.61 3.83 12.42
CA LEU A 21 -6.56 4.86 12.37
C LEU A 21 -5.26 4.30 12.92
N SER A 22 -4.16 4.68 12.29
CA SER A 22 -2.81 4.37 12.75
C SER A 22 -1.98 5.64 12.57
N TRP A 23 -1.50 6.20 13.67
CA TRP A 23 -0.77 7.47 13.66
C TRP A 23 -1.59 8.60 13.01
N GLY A 24 -2.91 8.57 13.25
CA GLY A 24 -3.81 9.60 12.73
C GLY A 24 -4.21 9.46 11.27
N GLN A 25 -3.78 8.39 10.58
CA GLN A 25 -4.09 8.15 9.18
C GLN A 25 -4.87 6.85 9.02
N PRO A 26 -5.77 6.77 8.02
CA PRO A 26 -6.47 5.52 7.73
C PRO A 26 -5.49 4.41 7.41
N ALA A 27 -5.75 3.24 7.98
CA ALA A 27 -4.92 2.06 7.77
C ALA A 27 -5.81 0.83 7.68
N TRP A 28 -5.36 -0.15 6.90
CA TRP A 28 -6.10 -1.38 6.66
C TRP A 28 -5.25 -2.56 7.07
N PHE A 29 -5.86 -3.47 7.81
CA PHE A 29 -5.18 -4.58 8.44
C PHE A 29 -5.81 -5.89 8.00
N ALA A 30 -4.98 -6.82 7.55
CA ALA A 30 -5.32 -8.22 7.49
C ALA A 30 -4.88 -8.81 8.83
N LYS A 31 -4.03 -9.81 8.87
CA LYS A 31 -3.44 -10.27 10.13
C LYS A 31 -2.49 -9.22 10.70
N THR A 32 -1.76 -8.55 9.82
CA THR A 32 -0.90 -7.43 10.15
C THR A 32 -1.24 -6.27 9.24
N LEU A 33 -0.57 -5.14 9.41
CA LEU A 33 -0.80 -3.96 8.58
C LEU A 33 -0.54 -4.29 7.11
N MET A 34 -1.53 -4.04 6.25
CA MET A 34 -1.37 -4.24 4.81
C MET A 34 -1.24 -2.92 4.03
N ALA A 35 -1.89 -1.86 4.49
CA ALA A 35 -1.83 -0.58 3.80
C ALA A 35 -2.12 0.54 4.78
N ARG A 36 -1.48 1.69 4.58
CA ARG A 36 -1.68 2.86 5.43
C ARG A 36 -1.44 4.12 4.61
N MET A 37 -2.32 5.09 4.77
CA MET A 37 -2.04 6.41 4.19
C MET A 37 -0.83 6.99 4.91
N TRP A 38 0.21 7.33 4.15
CA TRP A 38 1.41 7.97 4.69
C TRP A 38 1.21 9.47 4.84
N GLU A 39 0.67 10.05 3.77
CA GLU A 39 0.26 11.44 3.71
C GLU A 39 -0.81 11.54 2.64
N ASP A 40 -1.37 12.73 2.43
CA ASP A 40 -2.41 12.91 1.42
C ASP A 40 -1.90 12.44 0.04
N GLY A 41 -2.63 11.52 -0.56
CA GLY A 41 -2.29 10.99 -1.88
C GLY A 41 -1.16 9.96 -1.93
N VAL A 42 -0.58 9.58 -0.80
CA VAL A 42 0.53 8.60 -0.75
C VAL A 42 0.18 7.46 0.18
N LEU A 43 0.30 6.24 -0.34
CA LEU A 43 -0.07 5.02 0.37
C LEU A 43 1.17 4.14 0.59
N THR A 44 1.29 3.54 1.78
CA THR A 44 2.29 2.48 1.99
C THR A 44 1.62 1.13 1.79
N VAL A 45 2.31 0.21 1.11
CA VAL A 45 1.85 -1.17 0.93
C VAL A 45 3.02 -2.11 1.13
N LYS A 46 2.71 -3.39 1.45
CA LYS A 46 3.73 -4.43 1.50
C LYS A 46 3.98 -4.99 0.10
N THR A 47 5.24 -5.26 -0.20
CA THR A 47 5.63 -5.83 -1.48
C THR A 47 6.95 -6.58 -1.33
N THR A 48 7.18 -7.56 -2.20
CA THR A 48 8.47 -8.23 -2.31
C THR A 48 9.32 -7.64 -3.43
N GLU A 49 8.82 -6.60 -4.13
CA GLU A 49 9.42 -6.07 -5.35
C GLU A 49 9.71 -4.57 -5.28
N ARG A 50 10.02 -4.05 -4.10
CA ARG A 50 10.24 -2.62 -3.91
C ARG A 50 11.23 -2.02 -4.91
N ASP A 51 12.39 -2.69 -5.07
CA ASP A 51 13.45 -2.16 -5.93
C ASP A 51 13.04 -2.19 -7.40
N VAL A 52 12.34 -3.25 -7.82
CA VAL A 52 11.86 -3.36 -9.20
C VAL A 52 10.83 -2.29 -9.50
N LEU A 53 9.88 -2.10 -8.59
CA LEU A 53 8.84 -1.08 -8.78
C LEU A 53 9.43 0.31 -8.85
N ALA A 54 10.27 0.67 -7.90
CA ALA A 54 10.87 2.01 -7.86
C ALA A 54 11.84 2.24 -9.02
N GLY A 55 12.52 1.19 -9.46
CA GLY A 55 13.42 1.28 -10.61
C GLY A 55 12.70 1.43 -11.93
N SER A 56 11.54 0.79 -12.07
CA SER A 56 10.75 0.83 -13.31
C SER A 56 9.88 2.08 -13.41
N GLU A 57 9.29 2.52 -12.28
CA GLU A 57 8.36 3.63 -12.25
C GLU A 57 8.62 4.53 -11.06
N PRO A 58 9.75 5.26 -11.06
CA PRO A 58 10.13 6.09 -9.91
C PRO A 58 9.18 7.26 -9.64
N GLU A 59 8.35 7.62 -10.60
CA GLU A 59 7.33 8.65 -10.41
C GLU A 59 6.13 8.15 -9.62
N THR A 60 5.94 6.83 -9.56
CA THR A 60 4.82 6.19 -8.89
C THR A 60 5.27 5.58 -7.56
N TYR A 61 6.41 4.91 -7.55
CA TYR A 61 6.89 4.13 -6.40
C TYR A 61 8.19 4.70 -5.85
N PHE A 62 8.25 4.82 -4.53
CA PHE A 62 9.43 5.35 -3.87
C PHE A 62 9.43 4.92 -2.40
N TRP A 63 10.46 5.29 -1.68
CA TRP A 63 10.46 5.20 -0.21
C TRP A 63 11.30 6.35 0.36
N THR A 64 11.09 6.64 1.64
CA THR A 64 11.81 7.70 2.33
C THR A 64 12.92 7.07 3.18
N PRO A 65 13.88 7.87 3.69
CA PRO A 65 14.90 7.34 4.61
C PRO A 65 14.30 6.62 5.82
N HIS A 66 13.12 7.04 6.27
CA HIS A 66 12.41 6.37 7.35
C HIS A 66 12.09 4.91 7.00
N HIS A 67 11.95 4.58 5.72
CA HIS A 67 11.59 3.25 5.23
C HIS A 67 12.79 2.45 4.71
N ASP A 68 14.00 2.97 4.82
CA ASP A 68 15.19 2.28 4.32
C ASP A 68 15.35 0.89 4.93
N ARG A 69 15.01 0.74 6.20
CA ARG A 69 15.14 -0.54 6.91
C ARG A 69 13.89 -1.43 6.79
N SER A 70 12.95 -1.04 5.95
CA SER A 70 11.73 -1.80 5.73
C SER A 70 11.61 -2.17 4.25
N PRO A 71 12.47 -3.08 3.76
CA PRO A 71 12.52 -3.39 2.33
C PRO A 71 11.25 -4.05 1.79
N SER A 72 10.36 -4.48 2.68
CA SER A 72 9.08 -5.04 2.27
C SER A 72 7.97 -3.98 2.18
N LEU A 73 8.30 -2.69 2.31
CA LEU A 73 7.35 -1.60 2.17
C LEU A 73 7.74 -0.70 1.01
N VAL A 74 6.74 -0.23 0.27
CA VAL A 74 6.92 0.77 -0.78
C VAL A 74 5.82 1.82 -0.63
N LEU A 75 6.14 3.06 -1.01
CA LEU A 75 5.16 4.14 -1.05
C LEU A 75 4.67 4.30 -2.48
N VAL A 76 3.37 4.55 -2.63
CA VAL A 76 2.70 4.63 -3.92
C VAL A 76 2.02 5.99 -4.03
N ARG A 77 2.32 6.73 -5.10
CA ARG A 77 1.59 7.96 -5.40
C ARG A 77 0.30 7.59 -6.10
N LEU A 78 -0.81 7.82 -5.41
CA LEU A 78 -2.13 7.38 -5.89
C LEU A 78 -2.53 8.07 -7.21
N ASP A 79 -2.08 9.30 -7.43
CA ASP A 79 -2.39 10.01 -8.67
C ASP A 79 -1.59 9.51 -9.88
N ARG A 80 -0.68 8.56 -9.68
CA ARG A 80 0.17 8.01 -10.74
C ARG A 80 -0.08 6.53 -10.99
N VAL A 81 -0.88 5.85 -10.15
CA VAL A 81 -1.11 4.41 -10.29
C VAL A 81 -2.46 4.15 -10.97
N ALA A 82 -2.50 3.18 -11.88
CA ALA A 82 -3.74 2.77 -12.52
C ALA A 82 -4.59 1.92 -11.56
N ASP A 83 -5.91 1.93 -11.74
CA ASP A 83 -6.83 1.25 -10.84
C ASP A 83 -6.57 -0.26 -10.77
N ASP A 84 -6.30 -0.90 -11.91
CA ASP A 84 -6.02 -2.34 -11.95
C ASP A 84 -4.68 -2.66 -11.29
N GLU A 85 -3.70 -1.81 -11.45
CA GLU A 85 -2.40 -1.96 -10.80
C GLU A 85 -2.54 -1.79 -9.28
N LEU A 86 -3.31 -0.81 -8.84
CA LEU A 86 -3.58 -0.62 -7.42
C LEU A 86 -4.20 -1.87 -6.81
N ARG A 87 -5.18 -2.48 -7.50
CA ARG A 87 -5.81 -3.70 -7.03
C ARG A 87 -4.80 -4.83 -6.89
N GLU A 88 -3.93 -5.01 -7.86
CA GLU A 88 -2.90 -6.05 -7.80
C GLU A 88 -1.94 -5.82 -6.63
N LEU A 89 -1.53 -4.57 -6.42
CA LEU A 89 -0.66 -4.20 -5.30
C LEU A 89 -1.32 -4.52 -3.96
N LEU A 90 -2.59 -4.19 -3.82
CA LEU A 90 -3.31 -4.42 -2.58
C LEU A 90 -3.59 -5.90 -2.35
N GLU A 91 -3.84 -6.67 -3.40
CA GLU A 91 -4.00 -8.11 -3.29
C GLU A 91 -2.69 -8.78 -2.85
N GLU A 92 -1.56 -8.37 -3.41
CA GLU A 92 -0.27 -8.87 -2.96
C GLU A 92 -0.01 -8.48 -1.51
N SER A 93 -0.25 -7.22 -1.17
CA SER A 93 -0.05 -6.75 0.19
C SER A 93 -0.91 -7.51 1.19
N HIS A 94 -2.15 -7.81 0.79
CA HIS A 94 -3.06 -8.62 1.60
C HIS A 94 -2.49 -10.02 1.85
N ARG A 95 -1.96 -10.67 0.81
CA ARG A 95 -1.35 -11.99 0.97
C ARG A 95 -0.16 -11.93 1.94
N LEU A 96 0.70 -10.93 1.79
CA LEU A 96 1.86 -10.77 2.66
C LEU A 96 1.45 -10.48 4.10
N ALA A 97 0.44 -9.65 4.30
CA ALA A 97 -0.05 -9.28 5.62
C ALA A 97 -0.88 -10.37 6.29
N SER A 98 -1.29 -11.40 5.54
CA SER A 98 -2.05 -12.53 6.05
C SER A 98 -1.16 -13.71 6.44
N ARG A 99 0.12 -13.65 6.16
CA ARG A 99 1.09 -14.69 6.51
C ARG A 99 1.36 -14.72 8.01
N ARG A 100 1.78 -15.86 8.47
CA ARG A 100 2.21 -16.05 9.86
C ARG A 100 3.65 -15.63 10.08
#